data_a2b6c67c36b39192544d3532ed57a83c
#
_entry.id   a2b6c67c36b39192544d3532ed57a83c
#
_cell.length_a   1.000
_cell.length_b   1.000
_cell.length_c   1.000
_cell.angle_alpha   90.00
_cell.angle_beta   90.00
_cell.angle_gamma   90.00
#
_symmetry.space_group_name_H-M   'P 1'
#
loop_
_entity.id
_entity.type
_entity.pdbx_description
1 polymer ?
#
loop_
_entity_poly.entity_id
_entity_poly.type
_entity_poly.pdbx_seq_one_letter_code
_entity_poly.pdbx_strand_id
1 'polypeptide(L)'
;MKTIISLAICTLTLAAAAASAAPVSYGGTLSGAAESPPVPSPATGSTLVVFDIAAHTLTVNMNFSGLLGTTTAAHIHCCTMVPGIGNAGVATETPTFNGFPLGVSSGSYSMIYDTTLASSWSPGFLANNGGTTAGAEAAFGAGLASGSAYLNIHSNLYSAGEIRAFLAPVPEPGTWAMLLLGIPAVLGLRRRVTPGG
;
A
#
# COMPACT_ATOMS: atom_id res chain seq x y z
N MET A 1 7.01 -33.29 -64.92
CA MET A 1 6.67 -33.51 -63.51
C MET A 1 7.00 -32.22 -62.71
N LYS A 2 5.98 -31.47 -62.22
CA LYS A 2 6.17 -30.24 -61.44
C LYS A 2 5.87 -30.64 -60.02
N THR A 3 6.91 -30.60 -59.18
CA THR A 3 6.79 -30.87 -57.73
C THR A 3 6.36 -29.58 -57.01
N ILE A 4 5.16 -29.62 -56.42
CA ILE A 4 4.64 -28.53 -55.58
C ILE A 4 5.13 -28.77 -54.16
N ILE A 5 5.99 -27.88 -53.66
CA ILE A 5 6.41 -27.89 -52.26
C ILE A 5 5.40 -27.03 -51.47
N SER A 6 4.56 -27.69 -50.67
CA SER A 6 3.64 -27.00 -49.74
C SER A 6 4.42 -26.55 -48.50
N LEU A 7 4.51 -25.25 -48.33
CA LEU A 7 5.09 -24.62 -47.15
C LEU A 7 3.99 -24.52 -46.07
N ALA A 8 4.08 -25.35 -45.01
CA ALA A 8 3.19 -25.26 -43.87
C ALA A 8 3.66 -24.11 -42.96
N ILE A 9 2.88 -23.04 -42.90
CA ILE A 9 3.10 -21.92 -41.96
C ILE A 9 2.49 -22.33 -40.63
N CYS A 10 3.35 -22.67 -39.66
CA CYS A 10 2.94 -22.91 -38.28
C CYS A 10 2.79 -21.56 -37.57
N THR A 11 1.56 -21.09 -37.39
CA THR A 11 1.25 -19.88 -36.61
C THR A 11 1.33 -20.18 -35.11
N LEU A 12 2.40 -19.70 -34.47
CA LEU A 12 2.57 -19.78 -33.01
C LEU A 12 1.67 -18.71 -32.39
N THR A 13 0.53 -19.09 -31.84
CA THR A 13 -0.32 -18.19 -31.04
C THR A 13 0.29 -18.02 -29.64
N LEU A 14 0.87 -16.86 -29.40
CA LEU A 14 1.32 -16.48 -28.06
C LEU A 14 0.07 -16.10 -27.24
N ALA A 15 -0.37 -16.99 -26.36
CA ALA A 15 -1.39 -16.66 -25.37
C ALA A 15 -0.76 -15.70 -24.34
N ALA A 16 -1.13 -14.42 -24.37
CA ALA A 16 -0.78 -13.48 -23.31
C ALA A 16 -1.58 -13.87 -22.06
N ALA A 17 -0.92 -14.48 -21.09
CA ALA A 17 -1.48 -14.63 -19.75
C ALA A 17 -1.67 -13.23 -19.18
N ALA A 18 -2.91 -12.87 -18.78
CA ALA A 18 -3.17 -11.66 -18.04
C ALA A 18 -2.40 -11.76 -16.71
N ALA A 19 -1.38 -10.94 -16.54
CA ALA A 19 -0.69 -10.83 -15.26
C ALA A 19 -1.67 -10.18 -14.27
N SER A 20 -2.09 -10.92 -13.24
CA SER A 20 -2.78 -10.34 -12.09
C SER A 20 -1.84 -9.36 -11.41
N ALA A 21 -2.37 -8.20 -10.98
CA ALA A 21 -1.58 -7.25 -10.20
C ALA A 21 -1.12 -7.95 -8.92
N ALA A 22 0.18 -7.89 -8.64
CA ALA A 22 0.71 -8.42 -7.40
C ALA A 22 0.34 -7.50 -6.22
N PRO A 23 0.20 -8.04 -4.99
CA PRO A 23 -0.01 -7.22 -3.81
C PRO A 23 1.16 -6.24 -3.63
N VAL A 24 0.88 -5.03 -3.16
CA VAL A 24 1.89 -4.01 -2.92
C VAL A 24 1.98 -3.72 -1.43
N SER A 25 3.21 -3.73 -0.92
CA SER A 25 3.50 -3.43 0.48
C SER A 25 3.85 -1.96 0.66
N TYR A 26 3.29 -1.35 1.72
CA TYR A 26 3.52 0.03 2.11
C TYR A 26 3.88 0.08 3.60
N GLY A 27 4.88 0.86 3.95
CA GLY A 27 5.34 0.96 5.33
C GLY A 27 5.59 2.39 5.78
N GLY A 28 5.69 2.57 7.10
CA GLY A 28 6.04 3.86 7.68
C GLY A 28 6.42 3.74 9.16
N THR A 29 7.18 4.72 9.63
CA THR A 29 7.51 4.87 11.05
C THR A 29 6.55 5.87 11.68
N LEU A 30 5.79 5.41 12.67
CA LEU A 30 4.84 6.22 13.43
C LEU A 30 5.59 7.13 14.40
N SER A 31 5.27 8.42 14.39
CA SER A 31 5.83 9.40 15.31
C SER A 31 4.91 10.60 15.50
N GLY A 32 5.03 11.28 16.65
CA GLY A 32 4.33 12.53 16.91
C GLY A 32 4.82 13.67 16.03
N ALA A 33 6.09 13.66 15.65
CA ALA A 33 6.66 14.67 14.75
C ALA A 33 6.05 14.63 13.34
N ALA A 34 5.50 13.49 12.91
CA ALA A 34 4.81 13.36 11.64
C ALA A 34 3.37 13.87 11.67
N GLU A 35 2.80 14.19 12.83
CA GLU A 35 1.46 14.76 12.96
C GLU A 35 1.35 16.15 12.34
N SER A 36 0.13 16.61 12.06
CA SER A 36 -0.13 17.94 11.51
C SER A 36 -1.30 18.62 12.26
N PRO A 37 -0.97 19.58 13.15
CA PRO A 37 0.38 20.03 13.56
C PRO A 37 1.16 18.95 14.30
N PRO A 38 2.50 19.02 14.33
CA PRO A 38 3.33 18.08 15.09
C PRO A 38 2.96 17.99 16.57
N VAL A 39 2.98 16.78 17.10
CA VAL A 39 2.70 16.47 18.51
C VAL A 39 4.01 16.12 19.23
N PRO A 40 4.29 16.70 20.41
CA PRO A 40 5.52 16.43 21.17
C PRO A 40 5.41 15.08 21.94
N SER A 41 4.94 14.04 21.29
CA SER A 41 4.91 12.69 21.86
C SER A 41 6.23 11.97 21.59
N PRO A 42 6.84 11.32 22.59
CA PRO A 42 8.00 10.46 22.44
C PRO A 42 7.62 9.09 21.85
N ALA A 43 6.33 8.82 21.67
CA ALA A 43 5.84 7.55 21.17
C ALA A 43 6.37 7.25 19.77
N THR A 44 6.65 5.98 19.54
CA THR A 44 7.11 5.47 18.27
C THR A 44 6.37 4.19 17.89
N GLY A 45 6.42 3.86 16.61
CA GLY A 45 5.86 2.62 16.10
C GLY A 45 6.27 2.37 14.67
N SER A 46 5.82 1.26 14.14
CA SER A 46 5.93 0.95 12.71
C SER A 46 4.63 0.37 12.20
N THR A 47 4.39 0.58 10.92
CA THR A 47 3.26 -0.03 10.22
C THR A 47 3.71 -0.66 8.91
N LEU A 48 3.06 -1.78 8.56
CA LEU A 48 3.15 -2.44 7.26
C LEU A 48 1.73 -2.72 6.78
N VAL A 49 1.37 -2.10 5.68
CA VAL A 49 0.09 -2.27 5.00
C VAL A 49 0.33 -3.01 3.70
N VAL A 50 -0.40 -4.09 3.45
CA VAL A 50 -0.36 -4.79 2.16
C VAL A 50 -1.72 -4.62 1.49
N PHE A 51 -1.72 -4.05 0.29
CA PHE A 51 -2.93 -3.87 -0.50
C PHE A 51 -2.88 -4.74 -1.75
N ASP A 52 -3.83 -5.67 -1.85
CA ASP A 52 -4.00 -6.57 -2.98
C ASP A 52 -5.34 -6.26 -3.67
N ILE A 53 -5.28 -5.48 -4.75
CA ILE A 53 -6.45 -5.09 -5.52
C ILE A 53 -7.05 -6.28 -6.28
N ALA A 54 -6.25 -7.30 -6.61
CA ALA A 54 -6.72 -8.47 -7.33
C ALA A 54 -7.45 -9.47 -6.42
N ALA A 55 -7.00 -9.57 -5.18
CA ALA A 55 -7.65 -10.38 -4.14
C ALA A 55 -8.68 -9.59 -3.33
N HIS A 56 -8.82 -8.27 -3.54
CA HIS A 56 -9.67 -7.37 -2.78
C HIS A 56 -9.39 -7.42 -1.28
N THR A 57 -8.11 -7.35 -0.89
CA THR A 57 -7.71 -7.40 0.52
C THR A 57 -6.82 -6.24 0.92
N LEU A 58 -7.01 -5.78 2.16
CA LEU A 58 -6.16 -4.82 2.85
C LEU A 58 -5.67 -5.46 4.15
N THR A 59 -4.40 -5.80 4.22
CA THR A 59 -3.75 -6.26 5.45
C THR A 59 -3.13 -5.07 6.17
N VAL A 60 -3.45 -4.89 7.45
CA VAL A 60 -2.91 -3.81 8.28
C VAL A 60 -2.17 -4.43 9.45
N ASN A 61 -0.86 -4.19 9.52
CA ASN A 61 -0.02 -4.56 10.65
C ASN A 61 0.59 -3.31 11.26
N MET A 62 0.58 -3.20 12.57
CA MET A 62 1.27 -2.12 13.28
C MET A 62 1.74 -2.55 14.66
N ASN A 63 2.76 -1.89 15.14
CA ASN A 63 3.16 -1.90 16.54
C ASN A 63 3.41 -0.45 16.98
N PHE A 64 3.21 -0.16 18.25
CA PHE A 64 3.43 1.15 18.83
C PHE A 64 3.76 1.05 20.31
N SER A 65 4.49 2.04 20.83
CA SER A 65 4.85 2.10 22.23
C SER A 65 5.09 3.53 22.70
N GLY A 66 4.89 3.75 23.98
CA GLY A 66 5.23 5.01 24.64
C GLY A 66 4.26 6.16 24.39
N LEU A 67 2.99 5.87 24.03
CA LEU A 67 1.96 6.91 23.94
C LEU A 67 1.84 7.64 25.29
N LEU A 68 1.70 8.95 25.24
CA LEU A 68 1.43 9.79 26.41
C LEU A 68 0.00 9.58 26.91
N GLY A 69 -0.94 9.39 25.98
CA GLY A 69 -2.31 8.99 26.28
C GLY A 69 -2.53 7.49 26.14
N THR A 70 -3.78 7.09 26.27
CA THR A 70 -4.23 5.74 25.96
C THR A 70 -5.01 5.75 24.65
N THR A 71 -4.88 4.71 23.85
CA THR A 71 -5.50 4.58 22.53
C THR A 71 -7.02 4.74 22.58
N THR A 72 -7.56 5.51 21.65
CA THR A 72 -9.01 5.68 21.44
C THR A 72 -9.47 5.24 20.05
N ALA A 73 -8.59 5.30 19.05
CA ALA A 73 -8.87 4.84 17.70
C ALA A 73 -7.57 4.69 16.89
N ALA A 74 -7.65 3.94 15.79
CA ALA A 74 -6.67 3.95 14.71
C ALA A 74 -7.36 3.79 13.36
N HIS A 75 -6.85 4.49 12.34
CA HIS A 75 -7.37 4.47 10.97
C HIS A 75 -6.26 4.67 9.95
N ILE A 76 -6.58 4.39 8.68
CA ILE A 76 -5.85 4.98 7.57
C ILE A 76 -6.69 6.11 6.99
N HIS A 77 -6.05 7.26 6.84
CA HIS A 77 -6.60 8.46 6.23
C HIS A 77 -6.15 8.55 4.77
N CYS A 78 -7.02 9.04 3.90
CA CYS A 78 -6.72 9.26 2.48
C CYS A 78 -7.67 10.31 1.87
N CYS A 79 -7.26 11.13 0.95
CA CYS A 79 -5.94 11.29 0.42
C CYS A 79 -5.57 12.76 0.60
N THR A 80 -4.35 13.02 1.06
CA THR A 80 -3.91 14.41 1.21
C THR A 80 -3.67 15.06 -0.16
N MET A 81 -3.87 16.38 -0.25
CA MET A 81 -3.66 17.13 -1.50
C MET A 81 -2.20 17.11 -1.97
N VAL A 82 -1.28 17.02 -1.01
CA VAL A 82 0.17 16.95 -1.27
C VAL A 82 0.68 15.67 -0.60
N PRO A 83 1.39 14.78 -1.33
CA PRO A 83 1.98 13.59 -0.76
C PRO A 83 2.90 13.89 0.43
N GLY A 84 2.76 13.13 1.50
CA GLY A 84 3.58 13.28 2.70
C GLY A 84 3.25 14.48 3.60
N ILE A 85 2.24 15.30 3.27
CA ILE A 85 1.94 16.54 4.01
C ILE A 85 0.44 16.73 4.18
N GLY A 86 0.03 17.32 5.31
CA GLY A 86 -1.34 17.75 5.58
C GLY A 86 -2.23 16.67 6.18
N ASN A 87 -3.52 16.90 6.14
CA ASN A 87 -4.54 16.02 6.72
C ASN A 87 -5.56 15.60 5.66
N ALA A 88 -6.14 14.43 5.85
CA ALA A 88 -7.22 13.87 5.04
C ALA A 88 -8.30 13.26 5.93
N GLY A 89 -9.47 13.00 5.38
CA GLY A 89 -10.51 12.25 6.06
C GLY A 89 -10.15 10.78 6.27
N VAL A 90 -10.86 10.10 7.16
CA VAL A 90 -10.72 8.65 7.37
C VAL A 90 -11.18 7.92 6.11
N ALA A 91 -10.35 7.02 5.61
CA ALA A 91 -10.68 6.16 4.48
C ALA A 91 -11.19 4.79 4.91
N THR A 92 -10.57 4.20 5.92
CA THR A 92 -10.88 2.85 6.40
C THR A 92 -12.05 2.81 7.39
N GLU A 93 -12.30 1.62 7.94
CA GLU A 93 -13.38 1.35 8.92
C GLU A 93 -13.44 2.40 10.06
N THR A 94 -14.67 2.74 10.46
CA THR A 94 -14.95 3.68 11.56
C THR A 94 -15.87 3.05 12.61
N PRO A 95 -15.79 3.40 13.90
CA PRO A 95 -14.99 4.51 14.49
C PRO A 95 -13.52 4.18 14.70
N THR A 96 -13.09 2.96 14.53
CA THR A 96 -11.70 2.47 14.63
C THR A 96 -11.60 1.14 13.92
N PHE A 97 -10.40 0.71 13.60
CA PHE A 97 -10.17 -0.66 13.13
C PHE A 97 -10.76 -1.68 14.10
N ASN A 98 -11.48 -2.67 13.57
CA ASN A 98 -12.09 -3.74 14.37
C ASN A 98 -11.02 -4.51 15.14
N GLY A 99 -11.21 -4.70 16.45
CA GLY A 99 -10.25 -5.39 17.31
C GLY A 99 -8.96 -4.61 17.63
N PHE A 100 -8.88 -3.31 17.24
CA PHE A 100 -7.75 -2.49 17.64
C PHE A 100 -7.69 -2.33 19.16
N PRO A 101 -6.50 -2.48 19.81
CA PRO A 101 -6.38 -2.39 21.25
C PRO A 101 -6.66 -0.96 21.75
N LEU A 102 -7.75 -0.79 22.48
CA LEU A 102 -8.16 0.49 23.09
C LEU A 102 -7.74 0.57 24.55
N GLY A 103 -7.53 1.79 25.05
CA GLY A 103 -7.20 2.07 26.45
C GLY A 103 -5.77 1.71 26.85
N VAL A 104 -4.85 1.54 25.90
CA VAL A 104 -3.46 1.16 26.13
C VAL A 104 -2.48 2.22 25.61
N SER A 105 -1.28 2.27 26.18
CA SER A 105 -0.20 3.16 25.72
C SER A 105 0.83 2.48 24.81
N SER A 106 0.72 1.16 24.65
CA SER A 106 1.56 0.35 23.79
C SER A 106 0.79 -0.89 23.31
N GLY A 107 1.07 -1.37 22.10
CA GLY A 107 0.36 -2.52 21.58
C GLY A 107 0.83 -2.92 20.19
N SER A 108 0.21 -3.99 19.71
CA SER A 108 0.33 -4.46 18.32
C SER A 108 -1.05 -4.78 17.76
N TYR A 109 -1.15 -4.72 16.44
CA TYR A 109 -2.38 -5.00 15.73
C TYR A 109 -2.08 -5.68 14.40
N SER A 110 -2.91 -6.66 14.01
CA SER A 110 -2.85 -7.33 12.72
C SER A 110 -4.24 -7.76 12.30
N MET A 111 -4.68 -7.33 11.12
CA MET A 111 -6.00 -7.66 10.56
C MET A 111 -5.96 -7.66 9.04
N ILE A 112 -6.79 -8.52 8.44
CA ILE A 112 -7.06 -8.53 7.00
C ILE A 112 -8.51 -8.10 6.80
N TYR A 113 -8.70 -7.11 5.94
CA TYR A 113 -10.00 -6.58 5.54
C TYR A 113 -10.36 -7.05 4.13
N ASP A 114 -11.60 -7.43 3.94
CA ASP A 114 -12.20 -7.62 2.63
C ASP A 114 -12.68 -6.24 2.12
N THR A 115 -12.01 -5.72 1.11
CA THR A 115 -12.26 -4.38 0.58
C THR A 115 -13.50 -4.32 -0.33
N THR A 116 -14.12 -5.46 -0.65
CA THR A 116 -15.43 -5.51 -1.30
C THR A 116 -16.58 -5.16 -0.36
N LEU A 117 -16.33 -5.19 0.96
CA LEU A 117 -17.33 -4.87 1.96
C LEU A 117 -17.35 -3.37 2.26
N ALA A 118 -18.54 -2.78 2.27
CA ALA A 118 -18.72 -1.37 2.63
C ALA A 118 -18.25 -1.06 4.07
N SER A 119 -18.30 -2.04 4.98
CA SER A 119 -17.83 -1.91 6.37
C SER A 119 -16.32 -1.70 6.50
N SER A 120 -15.53 -2.07 5.50
CA SER A 120 -14.08 -1.84 5.48
C SER A 120 -13.70 -0.38 5.22
N TRP A 121 -14.67 0.45 4.82
CA TRP A 121 -14.49 1.84 4.43
C TRP A 121 -15.31 2.78 5.31
N SER A 122 -14.83 3.99 5.50
CA SER A 122 -15.66 5.02 6.11
C SER A 122 -16.80 5.44 5.15
N PRO A 123 -18.01 5.74 5.66
CA PRO A 123 -19.12 6.19 4.83
C PRO A 123 -18.79 7.43 4.00
N GLY A 124 -18.01 8.35 4.57
CA GLY A 124 -17.58 9.56 3.88
C GLY A 124 -16.63 9.27 2.72
N PHE A 125 -15.69 8.32 2.90
CA PHE A 125 -14.79 7.95 1.83
C PHE A 125 -15.51 7.24 0.69
N LEU A 126 -16.44 6.33 0.99
CA LEU A 126 -17.31 5.72 -0.01
C LEU A 126 -18.09 6.78 -0.81
N ALA A 127 -18.77 7.70 -0.13
CA ALA A 127 -19.58 8.71 -0.78
C ALA A 127 -18.75 9.60 -1.71
N ASN A 128 -17.56 10.00 -1.29
CA ASN A 128 -16.65 10.84 -2.05
C ASN A 128 -16.01 10.12 -3.27
N ASN A 129 -16.09 8.78 -3.31
CA ASN A 129 -15.48 7.96 -4.36
C ASN A 129 -16.54 7.16 -5.13
N GLY A 130 -17.67 7.80 -5.45
CA GLY A 130 -18.71 7.23 -6.29
C GLY A 130 -19.71 6.33 -5.56
N GLY A 131 -19.68 6.26 -4.23
CA GLY A 131 -20.62 5.50 -3.41
C GLY A 131 -20.45 3.97 -3.50
N THR A 132 -19.33 3.50 -4.09
CA THR A 132 -19.07 2.07 -4.30
C THR A 132 -17.75 1.64 -3.69
N THR A 133 -17.65 0.38 -3.29
CA THR A 133 -16.39 -0.21 -2.78
C THR A 133 -15.31 -0.24 -3.85
N ALA A 134 -15.65 -0.49 -5.11
CA ALA A 134 -14.70 -0.44 -6.22
C ALA A 134 -14.11 0.97 -6.44
N GLY A 135 -14.94 2.02 -6.30
CA GLY A 135 -14.47 3.41 -6.36
C GLY A 135 -13.54 3.75 -5.19
N ALA A 136 -13.90 3.29 -3.98
CA ALA A 136 -13.06 3.45 -2.80
C ALA A 136 -11.71 2.71 -2.93
N GLU A 137 -11.71 1.46 -3.41
CA GLU A 137 -10.49 0.69 -3.69
C GLU A 137 -9.57 1.43 -4.67
N ALA A 138 -10.13 1.90 -5.80
CA ALA A 138 -9.35 2.60 -6.81
C ALA A 138 -8.73 3.90 -6.25
N ALA A 139 -9.50 4.71 -5.53
CA ALA A 139 -9.03 5.94 -4.91
C ALA A 139 -7.99 5.68 -3.82
N PHE A 140 -8.20 4.67 -2.98
CA PHE A 140 -7.29 4.30 -1.92
C PHE A 140 -5.95 3.78 -2.48
N GLY A 141 -6.01 2.89 -3.48
CA GLY A 141 -4.83 2.39 -4.18
C GLY A 141 -4.01 3.51 -4.83
N ALA A 142 -4.67 4.48 -5.48
CA ALA A 142 -4.02 5.68 -6.02
C ALA A 142 -3.38 6.53 -4.91
N GLY A 143 -4.05 6.69 -3.76
CA GLY A 143 -3.55 7.40 -2.60
C GLY A 143 -2.32 6.74 -1.97
N LEU A 144 -2.33 5.42 -1.85
CA LEU A 144 -1.16 4.65 -1.41
C LEU A 144 0.01 4.82 -2.38
N ALA A 145 -0.23 4.64 -3.68
CA ALA A 145 0.80 4.74 -4.71
C ALA A 145 1.44 6.13 -4.79
N SER A 146 0.66 7.19 -4.52
CA SER A 146 1.15 8.58 -4.51
C SER A 146 1.79 9.00 -3.19
N GLY A 147 1.72 8.19 -2.11
CA GLY A 147 2.18 8.57 -0.77
C GLY A 147 1.29 9.62 -0.08
N SER A 148 0.01 9.70 -0.46
CA SER A 148 -0.96 10.63 0.13
C SER A 148 -1.87 9.98 1.19
N ALA A 149 -1.66 8.69 1.50
CA ALA A 149 -2.33 7.98 2.59
C ALA A 149 -1.41 7.88 3.82
N TYR A 150 -1.99 7.96 5.01
CA TYR A 150 -1.25 7.80 6.26
C TYR A 150 -2.06 7.03 7.30
N LEU A 151 -1.36 6.20 8.10
CA LEU A 151 -1.93 5.55 9.27
C LEU A 151 -1.76 6.47 10.47
N ASN A 152 -2.82 6.60 11.27
CA ASN A 152 -2.86 7.46 12.46
C ASN A 152 -3.38 6.67 13.66
N ILE A 153 -2.78 6.91 14.85
CA ILE A 153 -3.21 6.39 16.14
C ILE A 153 -3.62 7.57 17.01
N HIS A 154 -4.86 7.56 17.45
CA HIS A 154 -5.46 8.56 18.32
C HIS A 154 -5.38 8.12 19.79
N SER A 155 -5.24 9.09 20.70
CA SER A 155 -5.31 8.84 22.12
C SER A 155 -6.28 9.80 22.81
N ASN A 156 -6.57 9.52 24.09
CA ASN A 156 -7.41 10.39 24.91
C ASN A 156 -6.79 11.77 25.19
N LEU A 157 -5.47 11.93 25.02
CA LEU A 157 -4.79 13.22 25.10
C LEU A 157 -4.70 13.93 23.75
N TYR A 158 -4.68 13.19 22.66
CA TYR A 158 -4.54 13.71 21.31
C TYR A 158 -5.62 13.08 20.41
N SER A 159 -6.83 13.65 20.51
CA SER A 159 -8.00 13.15 19.77
C SER A 159 -7.90 13.33 18.26
N ALA A 160 -7.05 14.24 17.78
CA ALA A 160 -6.78 14.43 16.36
C ALA A 160 -5.68 13.47 15.82
N GLY A 161 -4.99 12.76 16.72
CA GLY A 161 -3.88 11.83 16.45
C GLY A 161 -2.69 12.13 17.34
N GLU A 162 -2.08 11.09 17.90
CA GLU A 162 -0.87 11.21 18.71
C GLU A 162 0.38 10.86 17.93
N ILE A 163 0.32 9.82 17.11
CA ILE A 163 1.40 9.41 16.20
C ILE A 163 0.83 8.98 14.87
N ARG A 164 1.52 9.32 13.77
CA ARG A 164 1.16 8.87 12.43
C ARG A 164 2.37 8.54 11.56
N ALA A 165 2.12 7.85 10.45
CA ALA A 165 3.09 7.59 9.40
C ALA A 165 2.44 7.72 8.03
N PHE A 166 3.04 8.47 7.11
CA PHE A 166 2.71 8.35 5.69
C PHE A 166 3.19 6.99 5.17
N LEU A 167 2.36 6.37 4.35
CA LEU A 167 2.58 5.03 3.82
C LEU A 167 3.36 5.13 2.50
N ALA A 168 4.59 4.63 2.51
CA ALA A 168 5.46 4.62 1.33
C ALA A 168 5.67 3.18 0.83
N PRO A 169 5.81 2.95 -0.49
CA PRO A 169 6.08 1.62 -1.02
C PRO A 169 7.33 1.00 -0.40
N VAL A 170 7.21 -0.25 0.03
CA VAL A 170 8.34 -1.05 0.52
C VAL A 170 8.80 -1.94 -0.63
N PRO A 171 10.02 -1.75 -1.16
CA PRO A 171 10.54 -2.59 -2.24
C PRO A 171 10.63 -4.05 -1.81
N GLU A 172 10.05 -4.95 -2.59
CA GLU A 172 10.16 -6.38 -2.31
C GLU A 172 11.60 -6.87 -2.55
N PRO A 173 12.10 -7.83 -1.74
CA PRO A 173 13.44 -8.40 -1.91
C PRO A 173 13.69 -8.94 -3.33
N GLY A 174 12.65 -9.47 -4.00
CA GLY A 174 12.70 -9.96 -5.37
C GLY A 174 13.03 -8.89 -6.41
N THR A 175 12.63 -7.64 -6.20
CA THR A 175 12.89 -6.52 -7.10
C THR A 175 14.40 -6.23 -7.19
N TRP A 176 15.12 -6.29 -6.09
CA TRP A 176 16.56 -6.13 -6.04
C TRP A 176 17.31 -7.30 -6.70
N ALA A 177 16.82 -8.53 -6.51
CA ALA A 177 17.40 -9.71 -7.14
C ALA A 177 17.25 -9.66 -8.67
N MET A 178 16.11 -9.24 -9.19
CA MET A 178 15.88 -9.09 -10.64
C MET A 178 16.72 -7.95 -11.24
N LEU A 179 16.90 -6.85 -10.52
CA LEU A 179 17.76 -5.75 -10.95
C LEU A 179 19.23 -6.20 -11.05
N LEU A 180 19.72 -6.95 -10.06
CA LEU A 180 21.09 -7.49 -10.03
C LEU A 180 21.33 -8.53 -11.13
N LEU A 181 20.32 -9.33 -11.49
CA LEU A 181 20.43 -10.33 -12.56
C LEU A 181 20.27 -9.72 -13.96
N GLY A 182 19.48 -8.66 -14.09
CA GLY A 182 19.21 -7.99 -15.38
C GLY A 182 20.41 -7.22 -15.92
N ILE A 183 21.22 -6.59 -15.09
CA ILE A 183 22.39 -5.81 -15.50
C ILE A 183 23.46 -6.68 -16.20
N PRO A 184 23.86 -7.86 -15.68
CA PRO A 184 24.82 -8.72 -16.36
C PRO A 184 24.32 -9.26 -17.70
N ALA A 185 23.01 -9.54 -17.82
CA ALA A 185 22.42 -10.03 -19.07
C ALA A 185 22.51 -8.99 -20.21
N VAL A 186 22.22 -7.71 -19.90
CA VAL A 186 22.31 -6.62 -20.89
C VAL A 186 23.75 -6.35 -21.30
N LEU A 187 24.71 -6.40 -20.35
CA LEU A 187 26.13 -6.22 -20.62
C LEU A 187 26.72 -7.40 -21.41
N GLY A 188 26.23 -8.63 -21.17
CA GLY A 188 26.63 -9.83 -21.91
C GLY A 188 26.18 -9.82 -23.37
N LEU A 189 24.98 -9.31 -23.67
CA LEU A 189 24.51 -9.15 -25.05
C LEU A 189 25.30 -8.11 -25.85
N ARG A 190 25.71 -7.00 -25.23
CA ARG A 190 26.52 -5.96 -25.93
C ARG A 190 27.90 -6.44 -26.36
N ARG A 191 28.49 -7.44 -25.70
CA ARG A 191 29.80 -8.01 -26.08
C ARG A 191 29.77 -8.95 -27.28
N ARG A 192 28.59 -9.43 -27.71
CA ARG A 192 28.45 -10.35 -28.86
C ARG A 192 28.22 -9.68 -30.22
N VAL A 193 28.13 -8.35 -30.25
CA VAL A 193 27.91 -7.57 -31.47
C VAL A 193 29.19 -6.79 -31.80
N THR A 194 30.32 -7.47 -31.93
CA THR A 194 31.49 -6.92 -32.65
C THR A 194 31.54 -7.63 -33.99
N PRO A 195 31.36 -6.92 -35.14
CA PRO A 195 31.61 -7.50 -36.46
C PRO A 195 33.10 -7.76 -36.58
N GLY A 196 33.46 -9.01 -36.81
CA GLY A 196 34.79 -9.35 -37.29
C GLY A 196 35.02 -8.65 -38.62
N GLY A 197 36.09 -7.88 -38.70
CA GLY A 197 36.64 -7.36 -39.93
C GLY A 197 37.25 -8.42 -40.82
#